data_8a30178613d91ddf6bbb319c97c0bf38
#
_entry.id   8a30178613d91ddf6bbb319c97c0bf38
#
_cell.length_a   1.000
_cell.length_b   1.000
_cell.length_c   1.000
_cell.angle_alpha   90.00
_cell.angle_beta   90.00
_cell.angle_gamma   90.00
#
_symmetry.space_group_name_H-M   'P 1'
#
loop_
_entity.id
_entity.type
_entity.pdbx_description
1 polymer ?
#
loop_
_entity_poly.entity_id
_entity_poly.type
_entity_poly.pdbx_seq_one_letter_code
_entity_poly.pdbx_strand_id
1 'polypeptide(L)'
;PVRLNFYTEEELEKIVTRGAGVLQIGVTQDGANEIARRARGTPRIAGRLLRRVRDFASAADAASIDRAIADHALSALEVDAAGLDAMDRRYLSTIALNYGGGPVGVETLAAALSEPRDAIEDIIEPYLIQCGYLQRTPRGRLLTSHAFRHLGLAEPARDPAQFGLFGGEGDQD
;
A
#
# COMPACT_ATOMS: atom_id res chain seq x y z
N PRO A 1 -1.37 -17.63 19.49
CA PRO A 1 -1.47 -17.18 18.10
C PRO A 1 -0.15 -16.53 17.68
N VAL A 2 0.53 -17.13 16.67
CA VAL A 2 1.77 -16.58 16.11
C VAL A 2 1.37 -15.38 15.25
N ARG A 3 1.80 -14.17 15.61
CA ARG A 3 1.72 -13.02 14.74
C ARG A 3 2.78 -13.17 13.65
N LEU A 4 2.36 -13.37 12.43
CA LEU A 4 3.24 -13.26 11.27
C LEU A 4 3.50 -11.77 11.05
N ASN A 5 4.71 -11.32 11.35
CA ASN A 5 5.15 -9.99 11.02
C ASN A 5 5.49 -9.90 9.54
N PHE A 6 5.29 -8.74 8.94
CA PHE A 6 5.78 -8.48 7.60
C PHE A 6 7.31 -8.48 7.60
N TYR A 7 7.89 -8.87 6.49
CA TYR A 7 9.33 -8.82 6.27
C TYR A 7 9.81 -7.38 6.16
N THR A 8 11.02 -7.13 6.64
CA THR A 8 11.68 -5.85 6.44
C THR A 8 12.14 -5.69 4.98
N GLU A 9 12.42 -4.46 4.56
CA GLU A 9 12.94 -4.20 3.21
C GLU A 9 14.27 -4.94 2.98
N GLU A 10 15.15 -4.98 3.98
CA GLU A 10 16.42 -5.68 3.92
C GLU A 10 16.28 -7.21 3.76
N GLU A 11 15.31 -7.80 4.44
CA GLU A 11 14.99 -9.23 4.30
C GLU A 11 14.44 -9.51 2.91
N LEU A 12 13.56 -8.66 2.40
CA LEU A 12 13.00 -8.78 1.06
C LEU A 12 14.05 -8.55 -0.03
N GLU A 13 14.99 -7.63 0.16
CA GLU A 13 16.13 -7.42 -0.76
C GLU A 13 16.95 -8.69 -0.91
N LYS A 14 17.24 -9.39 0.19
CA LYS A 14 17.94 -10.69 0.15
C LYS A 14 17.13 -11.75 -0.61
N ILE A 15 15.81 -11.75 -0.43
CA ILE A 15 14.90 -12.68 -1.14
C ILE A 15 14.89 -12.37 -2.63
N VAL A 16 14.82 -11.09 -3.02
CA VAL A 16 14.87 -10.64 -4.43
C VAL A 16 16.20 -11.04 -5.06
N THR A 17 17.32 -10.78 -4.40
CA THR A 17 18.66 -11.13 -4.90
C THR A 17 18.80 -12.62 -5.11
N ARG A 18 18.35 -13.45 -4.16
CA ARG A 18 18.34 -14.92 -4.29
C ARG A 18 17.44 -15.37 -5.44
N GLY A 19 16.24 -14.78 -5.53
CA GLY A 19 15.28 -15.08 -6.60
C GLY A 19 15.84 -14.73 -7.99
N ALA A 20 16.56 -13.63 -8.13
CA ALA A 20 17.21 -13.23 -9.37
C ALA A 20 18.27 -14.27 -9.79
N GLY A 21 19.05 -14.79 -8.84
CA GLY A 21 20.00 -15.88 -9.10
C GLY A 21 19.31 -17.15 -9.63
N VAL A 22 18.18 -17.54 -9.06
CA VAL A 22 17.35 -18.68 -9.53
C VAL A 22 16.82 -18.43 -10.94
N LEU A 23 16.44 -17.21 -11.24
CA LEU A 23 15.94 -16.80 -12.57
C LEU A 23 17.08 -16.54 -13.58
N GLN A 24 18.33 -16.68 -13.17
CA GLN A 24 19.51 -16.44 -14.00
C GLN A 24 19.56 -15.03 -14.61
N ILE A 25 19.10 -14.01 -13.87
CA ILE A 25 19.22 -12.61 -14.27
C ILE A 25 20.05 -11.85 -13.25
N GLY A 26 20.92 -10.95 -13.74
CA GLY A 26 21.64 -10.01 -12.89
C GLY A 26 20.67 -9.01 -12.23
N VAL A 27 20.90 -8.70 -10.96
CA VAL A 27 20.24 -7.61 -10.27
C VAL A 27 21.28 -6.85 -9.46
N THR A 28 21.26 -5.53 -9.55
CA THR A 28 22.11 -4.68 -8.72
C THR A 28 21.47 -4.51 -7.33
N GLN A 29 22.23 -4.09 -6.33
CA GLN A 29 21.71 -3.89 -4.98
C GLN A 29 20.57 -2.87 -4.95
N ASP A 30 20.72 -1.76 -5.66
CA ASP A 30 19.70 -0.71 -5.74
C ASP A 30 18.46 -1.15 -6.55
N GLY A 31 18.62 -2.01 -7.57
CA GLY A 31 17.51 -2.65 -8.26
C GLY A 31 16.74 -3.61 -7.37
N ALA A 32 17.45 -4.45 -6.61
CA ALA A 32 16.82 -5.34 -5.63
C ALA A 32 16.09 -4.59 -4.52
N ASN A 33 16.70 -3.50 -4.02
CA ASN A 33 16.09 -2.62 -3.02
C ASN A 33 14.80 -1.97 -3.55
N GLU A 34 14.80 -1.47 -4.80
CA GLU A 34 13.62 -0.86 -5.41
C GLU A 34 12.45 -1.84 -5.50
N ILE A 35 12.70 -3.10 -5.87
CA ILE A 35 11.66 -4.15 -5.89
C ILE A 35 11.21 -4.49 -4.47
N ALA A 36 12.15 -4.65 -3.53
CA ALA A 36 11.85 -4.99 -2.14
C ALA A 36 10.97 -3.95 -1.46
N ARG A 37 11.27 -2.68 -1.64
CA ARG A 37 10.54 -1.55 -1.08
C ARG A 37 9.07 -1.53 -1.50
N ARG A 38 8.78 -1.90 -2.75
CA ARG A 38 7.41 -1.94 -3.30
C ARG A 38 6.71 -3.30 -3.09
N ALA A 39 7.36 -4.25 -2.42
CA ALA A 39 6.83 -5.60 -2.22
C ALA A 39 5.90 -5.76 -1.01
N ARG A 40 5.51 -4.67 -0.36
CA ARG A 40 4.49 -4.67 0.71
C ARG A 40 4.82 -5.58 1.89
N GLY A 41 6.09 -5.72 2.24
CA GLY A 41 6.53 -6.59 3.33
C GLY A 41 6.31 -8.09 3.07
N THR A 42 6.04 -8.50 1.83
CA THR A 42 5.59 -9.85 1.50
C THR A 42 6.52 -10.53 0.48
N PRO A 43 7.18 -11.67 0.85
CA PRO A 43 8.05 -12.44 -0.05
C PRO A 43 7.35 -12.87 -1.35
N ARG A 44 6.09 -13.27 -1.25
CA ARG A 44 5.30 -13.69 -2.42
C ARG A 44 5.12 -12.55 -3.42
N ILE A 45 4.86 -11.33 -2.94
CA ILE A 45 4.75 -10.15 -3.81
C ILE A 45 6.12 -9.80 -4.39
N ALA A 46 7.19 -9.80 -3.58
CA ALA A 46 8.54 -9.58 -4.04
C ALA A 46 8.93 -10.51 -5.20
N GLY A 47 8.65 -11.81 -5.07
CA GLY A 47 8.91 -12.80 -6.12
C GLY A 47 8.06 -12.59 -7.37
N ARG A 48 6.81 -12.15 -7.22
CA ARG A 48 5.94 -11.80 -8.35
C ARG A 48 6.44 -10.56 -9.08
N LEU A 49 6.78 -9.51 -8.36
CA LEU A 49 7.32 -8.27 -8.93
C LEU A 49 8.64 -8.53 -9.64
N LEU A 50 9.56 -9.29 -9.03
CA LEU A 50 10.84 -9.65 -9.65
C LEU A 50 10.65 -10.33 -11.01
N ARG A 51 9.73 -11.30 -11.12
CA ARG A 51 9.46 -11.97 -12.40
C ARG A 51 8.95 -10.99 -13.46
N ARG A 52 8.07 -10.08 -13.07
CA ARG A 52 7.53 -9.06 -14.00
C ARG A 52 8.62 -8.07 -14.41
N VAL A 53 9.44 -7.60 -13.47
CA VAL A 53 10.57 -6.71 -13.79
C VAL A 53 11.59 -7.41 -14.69
N ARG A 54 11.87 -8.71 -14.48
CA ARG A 54 12.70 -9.52 -15.38
C ARG A 54 12.16 -9.51 -16.81
N ASP A 55 10.85 -9.67 -16.98
CA ASP A 55 10.24 -9.69 -18.32
C ASP A 55 10.46 -8.34 -19.03
N PHE A 56 10.36 -7.22 -18.31
CA PHE A 56 10.71 -5.89 -18.81
C PHE A 56 12.19 -5.75 -19.16
N ALA A 57 13.08 -6.22 -18.28
CA ALA A 57 14.51 -6.19 -18.51
C ALA A 57 14.90 -7.01 -19.76
N SER A 58 14.31 -8.18 -19.92
CA SER A 58 14.54 -9.04 -21.09
C SER A 58 14.04 -8.38 -22.38
N ALA A 59 12.89 -7.71 -22.35
CA ALA A 59 12.36 -6.98 -23.51
C ALA A 59 13.24 -5.77 -23.91
N ALA A 60 14.01 -5.24 -22.96
CA ALA A 60 14.96 -4.14 -23.15
C ALA A 60 16.40 -4.61 -23.44
N ASP A 61 16.64 -5.92 -23.62
CA ASP A 61 17.97 -6.53 -23.74
C ASP A 61 18.97 -6.10 -22.64
N ALA A 62 18.43 -5.87 -21.43
CA ALA A 62 19.26 -5.43 -20.31
C ALA A 62 20.00 -6.61 -19.68
N ALA A 63 21.30 -6.44 -19.45
CA ALA A 63 22.15 -7.46 -18.82
C ALA A 63 21.84 -7.67 -17.33
N SER A 64 21.29 -6.66 -16.66
CA SER A 64 20.91 -6.71 -15.25
C SER A 64 19.79 -5.73 -14.94
N ILE A 65 19.05 -6.02 -13.87
CA ILE A 65 18.03 -5.15 -13.32
C ILE A 65 18.72 -4.14 -12.39
N ASP A 66 18.83 -2.92 -12.82
CA ASP A 66 19.23 -1.79 -11.98
C ASP A 66 18.00 -1.05 -11.45
N ARG A 67 18.22 0.01 -10.68
CA ARG A 67 17.15 0.84 -10.12
C ARG A 67 16.25 1.45 -11.20
N ALA A 68 16.84 1.93 -12.31
CA ALA A 68 16.08 2.61 -13.36
C ALA A 68 15.14 1.63 -14.08
N ILE A 69 15.62 0.43 -14.38
CA ILE A 69 14.81 -0.64 -14.97
C ILE A 69 13.72 -1.09 -14.01
N ALA A 70 14.06 -1.29 -12.73
CA ALA A 70 13.10 -1.67 -11.72
C ALA A 70 11.99 -0.61 -11.56
N ASP A 71 12.36 0.67 -11.43
CA ASP A 71 11.40 1.76 -11.29
C ASP A 71 10.51 1.91 -12.52
N HIS A 72 11.07 1.86 -13.71
CA HIS A 72 10.31 1.93 -14.96
C HIS A 72 9.30 0.78 -15.07
N ALA A 73 9.76 -0.46 -14.84
CA ALA A 73 8.90 -1.63 -14.90
C ALA A 73 7.77 -1.59 -13.86
N LEU A 74 8.10 -1.23 -12.61
CA LEU A 74 7.11 -1.15 -11.53
C LEU A 74 6.09 -0.04 -11.76
N SER A 75 6.52 1.08 -12.32
CA SER A 75 5.62 2.18 -12.71
C SER A 75 4.69 1.75 -13.86
N ALA A 76 5.18 1.02 -14.84
CA ALA A 76 4.35 0.43 -15.91
C ALA A 76 3.37 -0.62 -15.39
N LEU A 77 3.67 -1.27 -14.28
CA LEU A 77 2.77 -2.19 -13.55
C LEU A 77 1.81 -1.46 -12.60
N GLU A 78 1.79 -0.14 -12.63
CA GLU A 78 0.98 0.73 -11.76
C GLU A 78 1.25 0.56 -10.26
N VAL A 79 2.43 0.07 -9.88
CA VAL A 79 2.90 0.00 -8.49
C VAL A 79 3.71 1.25 -8.20
N ASP A 80 3.20 2.10 -7.32
CA ASP A 80 3.87 3.37 -6.98
C ASP A 80 5.06 3.20 -6.03
N ALA A 81 5.73 4.30 -5.70
CA ALA A 81 6.90 4.31 -4.83
C ALA A 81 6.64 3.76 -3.41
N ALA A 82 5.40 3.79 -2.94
CA ALA A 82 5.00 3.23 -1.65
C ALA A 82 4.49 1.78 -1.77
N GLY A 83 4.52 1.17 -2.96
CA GLY A 83 4.00 -0.16 -3.21
C GLY A 83 2.48 -0.24 -3.34
N LEU A 84 1.81 0.90 -3.50
CA LEU A 84 0.36 0.94 -3.73
C LEU A 84 0.06 0.65 -5.20
N ASP A 85 -0.88 -0.25 -5.44
CA ASP A 85 -1.39 -0.53 -6.78
C ASP A 85 -2.56 0.40 -7.17
N ALA A 86 -3.10 0.21 -8.35
CA ALA A 86 -4.22 0.99 -8.85
C ALA A 86 -5.46 0.89 -7.95
N MET A 87 -5.73 -0.29 -7.38
CA MET A 87 -6.89 -0.50 -6.51
C MET A 87 -6.70 0.18 -5.15
N ASP A 88 -5.52 0.11 -4.56
CA ASP A 88 -5.19 0.81 -3.32
C ASP A 88 -5.41 2.33 -3.49
N ARG A 89 -4.86 2.91 -4.56
CA ARG A 89 -5.03 4.34 -4.85
C ARG A 89 -6.49 4.70 -5.10
N ARG A 90 -7.23 3.87 -5.84
CA ARG A 90 -8.66 4.07 -6.07
C ARG A 90 -9.44 4.03 -4.77
N TYR A 91 -9.12 3.07 -3.87
CA TYR A 91 -9.74 2.96 -2.56
C TYR A 91 -9.52 4.23 -1.72
N LEU A 92 -8.28 4.67 -1.57
CA LEU A 92 -7.95 5.89 -0.83
C LEU A 92 -8.58 7.14 -1.45
N SER A 93 -8.52 7.28 -2.79
CA SER A 93 -9.10 8.42 -3.50
C SER A 93 -10.63 8.47 -3.36
N THR A 94 -11.30 7.31 -3.37
CA THR A 94 -12.75 7.23 -3.16
C THR A 94 -13.13 7.77 -1.78
N ILE A 95 -12.40 7.38 -0.73
CA ILE A 95 -12.67 7.89 0.62
C ILE A 95 -12.35 9.39 0.71
N ALA A 96 -11.25 9.84 0.11
CA ALA A 96 -10.86 11.24 0.15
C ALA A 96 -11.85 12.16 -0.56
N LEU A 97 -12.19 11.82 -1.80
CA LEU A 97 -12.95 12.70 -2.69
C LEU A 97 -14.47 12.60 -2.50
N ASN A 98 -14.98 11.39 -2.29
CA ASN A 98 -16.43 11.17 -2.20
C ASN A 98 -16.96 11.28 -0.76
N TYR A 99 -16.11 11.06 0.23
CA TYR A 99 -16.50 10.99 1.64
C TYR A 99 -15.68 11.91 2.55
N GLY A 100 -14.93 12.87 1.98
CA GLY A 100 -14.17 13.86 2.75
C GLY A 100 -13.11 13.27 3.69
N GLY A 101 -12.59 12.07 3.37
CA GLY A 101 -11.65 11.34 4.23
C GLY A 101 -12.28 10.40 5.24
N GLY A 102 -13.60 10.32 5.27
CA GLY A 102 -14.37 9.46 6.17
C GLY A 102 -14.85 10.18 7.44
N PRO A 103 -15.46 9.46 8.41
CA PRO A 103 -15.63 7.99 8.44
C PRO A 103 -16.67 7.48 7.45
N VAL A 104 -16.40 6.35 6.81
CA VAL A 104 -17.30 5.70 5.84
C VAL A 104 -17.37 4.20 6.09
N GLY A 105 -18.57 3.62 6.01
CA GLY A 105 -18.81 2.19 6.22
C GLY A 105 -18.25 1.33 5.09
N VAL A 106 -17.81 0.10 5.41
CA VAL A 106 -17.25 -0.84 4.43
C VAL A 106 -18.27 -1.21 3.34
N GLU A 107 -19.53 -1.36 3.67
CA GLU A 107 -20.59 -1.68 2.70
C GLU A 107 -20.76 -0.57 1.65
N THR A 108 -20.65 0.69 2.11
CA THR A 108 -20.69 1.86 1.21
C THR A 108 -19.49 1.86 0.26
N LEU A 109 -18.30 1.53 0.78
CA LEU A 109 -17.09 1.42 -0.03
C LEU A 109 -17.16 0.24 -1.01
N ALA A 110 -17.67 -0.91 -0.57
CA ALA A 110 -17.87 -2.09 -1.41
C ALA A 110 -18.75 -1.76 -2.62
N ALA A 111 -19.86 -1.06 -2.38
CA ALA A 111 -20.75 -0.59 -3.44
C ALA A 111 -20.08 0.43 -4.37
N ALA A 112 -19.37 1.42 -3.80
CA ALA A 112 -18.71 2.49 -4.58
C ALA A 112 -17.57 1.97 -5.46
N LEU A 113 -16.86 0.94 -5.00
CA LEU A 113 -15.73 0.33 -5.70
C LEU A 113 -16.12 -0.84 -6.59
N SER A 114 -17.35 -1.35 -6.43
CA SER A 114 -17.81 -2.61 -7.05
C SER A 114 -16.92 -3.80 -6.66
N GLU A 115 -16.49 -3.81 -5.39
CA GLU A 115 -15.65 -4.86 -4.83
C GLU A 115 -16.38 -5.57 -3.68
N PRO A 116 -16.19 -6.90 -3.52
CA PRO A 116 -16.72 -7.61 -2.36
C PRO A 116 -16.13 -7.05 -1.05
N ARG A 117 -16.93 -7.02 0.00
CA ARG A 117 -16.48 -6.61 1.33
C ARG A 117 -15.23 -7.36 1.79
N ASP A 118 -15.22 -8.68 1.62
CA ASP A 118 -14.10 -9.53 2.04
C ASP A 118 -12.81 -9.16 1.30
N ALA A 119 -12.89 -8.81 0.01
CA ALA A 119 -11.72 -8.35 -0.75
C ALA A 119 -11.17 -7.04 -0.18
N ILE A 120 -12.03 -6.13 0.25
CA ILE A 120 -11.62 -4.89 0.90
C ILE A 120 -10.94 -5.19 2.24
N GLU A 121 -11.59 -5.96 3.11
CA GLU A 121 -11.14 -6.19 4.48
C GLU A 121 -9.89 -7.08 4.57
N ASP A 122 -9.73 -8.04 3.66
CA ASP A 122 -8.68 -9.07 3.71
C ASP A 122 -7.50 -8.80 2.78
N ILE A 123 -7.71 -8.04 1.69
CA ILE A 123 -6.69 -7.83 0.67
C ILE A 123 -6.21 -6.37 0.62
N ILE A 124 -7.13 -5.40 0.59
CA ILE A 124 -6.80 -3.99 0.38
C ILE A 124 -6.39 -3.32 1.70
N GLU A 125 -7.27 -3.35 2.70
CA GLU A 125 -7.08 -2.60 3.95
C GLU A 125 -5.86 -2.99 4.80
N PRO A 126 -5.45 -4.28 4.92
CA PRO A 126 -4.39 -4.65 5.85
C PRO A 126 -3.08 -3.91 5.61
N TYR A 127 -2.67 -3.77 4.36
CA TYR A 127 -1.46 -3.02 4.02
C TYR A 127 -1.61 -1.52 4.23
N LEU A 128 -2.74 -0.96 3.85
CA LEU A 128 -3.04 0.47 4.02
C LEU A 128 -3.07 0.88 5.50
N ILE A 129 -3.60 0.01 6.36
CA ILE A 129 -3.62 0.22 7.81
C ILE A 129 -2.20 0.15 8.36
N GLN A 130 -1.42 -0.85 7.96
CA GLN A 130 -0.04 -1.02 8.41
C GLN A 130 0.85 0.17 8.03
N CYS A 131 0.70 0.69 6.81
CA CYS A 131 1.44 1.85 6.34
C CYS A 131 0.91 3.18 6.91
N GLY A 132 -0.14 3.16 7.71
CA GLY A 132 -0.70 4.33 8.34
C GLY A 132 -1.50 5.25 7.42
N TYR A 133 -2.01 4.75 6.30
CA TYR A 133 -2.90 5.51 5.41
C TYR A 133 -4.36 5.47 5.88
N LEU A 134 -4.77 4.39 6.54
CA LEU A 134 -6.14 4.09 6.90
C LEU A 134 -6.27 3.71 8.36
N GLN A 135 -7.37 4.11 8.99
CA GLN A 135 -7.79 3.68 10.32
C GLN A 135 -9.18 3.05 10.27
N ARG A 136 -9.35 1.94 10.98
CA ARG A 136 -10.68 1.37 11.28
C ARG A 136 -11.17 1.95 12.60
N THR A 137 -12.33 2.57 12.57
CA THR A 137 -13.01 3.12 13.74
C THR A 137 -14.39 2.47 13.89
N PRO A 138 -15.05 2.58 15.07
CA PRO A 138 -16.43 2.10 15.23
C PRO A 138 -17.42 2.76 14.26
N ARG A 139 -17.10 3.96 13.77
CA ARG A 139 -17.93 4.73 12.82
C ARG A 139 -17.63 4.42 11.36
N GLY A 140 -16.55 3.68 11.07
CA GLY A 140 -16.13 3.32 9.72
C GLY A 140 -14.64 3.57 9.47
N ARG A 141 -14.29 3.63 8.19
CA ARG A 141 -12.93 3.82 7.68
C ARG A 141 -12.62 5.31 7.60
N LEU A 142 -11.46 5.68 8.11
CA LEU A 142 -10.99 7.06 8.20
C LEU A 142 -9.60 7.16 7.59
N LEU A 143 -9.39 8.11 6.68
CA LEU A 143 -8.06 8.41 6.16
C LEU A 143 -7.24 9.22 7.17
N THR A 144 -5.95 8.99 7.16
CA THR A 144 -4.98 9.78 7.92
C THR A 144 -4.46 10.95 7.10
N SER A 145 -3.83 11.94 7.74
CA SER A 145 -3.12 13.03 7.05
C SER A 145 -2.03 12.50 6.11
N HIS A 146 -1.45 11.33 6.44
CA HIS A 146 -0.47 10.66 5.59
C HIS A 146 -1.06 10.23 4.23
N ALA A 147 -2.30 9.72 4.24
CA ALA A 147 -3.01 9.35 3.00
C ALA A 147 -3.27 10.57 2.11
N PHE A 148 -3.73 11.68 2.68
CA PHE A 148 -3.97 12.92 1.92
C PHE A 148 -2.67 13.44 1.27
N ARG A 149 -1.56 13.46 2.01
CA ARG A 149 -0.25 13.83 1.46
C ARG A 149 0.19 12.92 0.32
N HIS A 150 0.00 11.61 0.48
CA HIS A 150 0.34 10.63 -0.55
C HIS A 150 -0.47 10.84 -1.84
N LEU A 151 -1.76 11.16 -1.71
CA LEU A 151 -2.64 11.44 -2.83
C LEU A 151 -2.41 12.84 -3.45
N GLY A 152 -1.61 13.69 -2.82
CA GLY A 152 -1.44 15.09 -3.25
C GLY A 152 -2.70 15.94 -3.03
N LEU A 153 -3.56 15.56 -2.09
CA LEU A 153 -4.81 16.24 -1.77
C LEU A 153 -4.69 17.05 -0.47
N ALA A 154 -5.39 18.17 -0.41
CA ALA A 154 -5.54 18.91 0.83
C ALA A 154 -6.44 18.13 1.80
N GLU A 155 -6.00 18.03 3.06
CA GLU A 155 -6.82 17.44 4.11
C GLU A 155 -7.99 18.39 4.41
N PRO A 156 -9.27 17.90 4.41
CA PRO A 156 -10.40 18.74 4.79
C PRO A 156 -10.24 19.25 6.22
N ALA A 157 -10.64 20.49 6.47
CA ALA A 157 -10.73 21.00 7.82
C ALA A 157 -11.74 20.14 8.61
N ARG A 158 -11.24 19.37 9.57
CA ARG A 158 -12.10 18.58 10.45
C ARG A 158 -12.69 19.52 11.49
N ASP A 159 -14.01 19.53 11.61
CA ASP A 159 -14.69 20.30 12.63
C ASP A 159 -14.32 19.75 14.02
N PRO A 160 -13.67 20.54 14.89
CA PRO A 160 -13.35 20.13 16.26
C PRO A 160 -14.57 19.68 17.06
N ALA A 161 -15.76 20.18 16.73
CA ALA A 161 -17.02 19.81 17.37
C ALA A 161 -17.42 18.34 17.18
N GLN A 162 -16.90 17.66 16.15
CA GLN A 162 -17.16 16.23 15.95
C GLN A 162 -16.43 15.33 16.96
N PHE A 163 -15.40 15.81 17.63
CA PHE A 163 -14.68 15.07 18.68
C PHE A 163 -15.20 15.35 20.08
N GLY A 164 -15.93 16.43 20.29
CA GLY A 164 -16.40 16.88 21.59
C GLY A 164 -17.63 16.14 22.17
N LEU A 165 -18.27 15.26 21.40
CA LEU A 165 -19.50 14.60 21.83
C LEU A 165 -19.30 13.38 22.74
N PHE A 166 -18.06 12.99 23.04
CA PHE A 166 -17.74 11.85 23.90
C PHE A 166 -16.67 12.14 24.97
N GLY A 167 -16.36 13.42 25.21
CA GLY A 167 -15.42 13.82 26.23
C GLY A 167 -16.07 14.78 27.24
N GLY A 168 -17.04 14.32 27.99
CA GLY A 168 -17.64 15.13 29.04
C GLY A 168 -18.69 14.35 29.78
N GLU A 169 -18.33 13.89 30.90
CA GLU A 169 -19.00 13.81 32.18
C GLU A 169 -18.51 12.59 32.94
N GLY A 170 -17.48 12.77 33.70
CA GLY A 170 -17.00 11.90 34.73
C GLY A 170 -16.79 12.75 35.95
N ASP A 171 -17.77 12.69 36.85
CA ASP A 171 -17.71 12.90 38.29
C ASP A 171 -17.08 14.19 38.86
N GLN A 172 -17.99 15.03 39.27
CA GLN A 172 -17.90 15.76 40.56
C GLN A 172 -19.10 15.32 41.37
N ASP A 173 -18.84 14.45 42.35
CA ASP A 173 -19.31 14.51 43.75
C ASP A 173 -18.70 13.34 44.51
#